data_d1755b12aece2d1e0da0557bce459660
#
_entry.id   d1755b12aece2d1e0da0557bce459660
#
_cell.length_a   1.000
_cell.length_b   1.000
_cell.length_c   1.000
_cell.angle_alpha   90.00
_cell.angle_beta   90.00
_cell.angle_gamma   90.00
#
_symmetry.space_group_name_H-M   'P 1'
#
loop_
_entity.id
_entity.type
_entity.pdbx_description
1 polymer ?
#
loop_
_entity_poly.entity_id
_entity_poly.type
_entity_poly.pdbx_seq_one_letter_code
_entity_poly.pdbx_strand_id
1 'polypeptide(L)'
;TLSSSSAASDVYKRQPDDYDHWEALGCTGWGWADMGRQFVALEDHQLGKSQWRGVGGPLKVTVHPAGYALCDAVISAAGELGAARTDDTNHVASVREGGFGYQPQTTWKGQRFSAARAFLDPIRERPNLTVMTDTDVQRIEFTQRRASAVHTSGHAGTACFDVRHEVLLCAGAIESPKLLQLSGIGPAGLLSGLGIAVVHNAPEVGRNLREHVYMAMQYRVTRGSFNHCFHGLGLLGAVARYFLRKKGPMTHAAHEAGGFVKTLPELERP
;
A
#
# COMPACT_ATOMS: atom_id res chain seq x y z
N THR A 1 -4.22 13.14 4.42
CA THR A 1 -2.83 12.62 4.40
C THR A 1 -2.69 11.32 5.17
N LEU A 2 -3.39 10.28 4.75
CA LEU A 2 -3.35 8.93 5.33
C LEU A 2 -2.32 8.03 4.62
N SER A 3 -1.15 8.58 4.24
CA SER A 3 -0.19 7.84 3.42
C SER A 3 0.89 7.08 4.19
N SER A 4 0.83 7.03 5.52
CA SER A 4 1.90 6.43 6.32
C SER A 4 1.77 4.92 6.57
N SER A 5 0.62 4.31 6.29
CA SER A 5 0.41 2.88 6.52
C SER A 5 0.73 1.97 5.32
N SER A 6 1.04 2.54 4.15
CA SER A 6 1.15 1.75 2.92
C SER A 6 2.35 0.80 2.88
N ALA A 7 3.44 1.10 3.58
CA ALA A 7 4.64 0.23 3.55
C ALA A 7 4.40 -1.11 4.26
N ALA A 8 3.67 -1.12 5.37
CA ALA A 8 3.32 -2.36 6.07
C ALA A 8 2.19 -3.13 5.37
N SER A 9 1.28 -2.42 4.69
CA SER A 9 0.18 -3.05 3.97
C SER A 9 0.61 -3.74 2.67
N ASP A 10 1.77 -3.40 2.10
CA ASP A 10 2.26 -4.01 0.86
C ASP A 10 2.62 -5.50 1.04
N VAL A 11 3.00 -5.92 2.23
CA VAL A 11 3.26 -7.33 2.57
C VAL A 11 1.97 -8.16 2.45
N TYR A 12 0.84 -7.64 2.89
CA TYR A 12 -0.46 -8.34 2.90
C TYR A 12 -1.17 -8.32 1.54
N LYS A 13 -0.83 -7.40 0.66
CA LYS A 13 -1.49 -7.25 -0.65
C LYS A 13 -1.09 -8.31 -1.67
N ARG A 14 -0.11 -9.15 -1.35
CA ARG A 14 0.45 -10.14 -2.28
C ARG A 14 0.15 -11.58 -1.92
N GLN A 15 -0.88 -11.84 -1.13
CA GLN A 15 -1.33 -13.22 -0.91
C GLN A 15 -2.06 -13.72 -2.17
N PRO A 16 -1.55 -14.75 -2.84
CA PRO A 16 -2.18 -15.31 -4.04
C PRO A 16 -3.65 -15.64 -3.83
N ASP A 17 -3.95 -16.25 -2.70
CA ASP A 17 -5.28 -16.76 -2.37
C ASP A 17 -6.33 -15.63 -2.23
N ASP A 18 -5.92 -14.41 -1.86
CA ASP A 18 -6.83 -13.26 -1.78
C ASP A 18 -7.28 -12.82 -3.18
N TYR A 19 -6.38 -12.84 -4.16
CA TYR A 19 -6.69 -12.51 -5.56
C TYR A 19 -7.50 -13.61 -6.22
N ASP A 20 -7.13 -14.88 -6.00
CA ASP A 20 -7.88 -16.04 -6.51
C ASP A 20 -9.30 -16.06 -5.94
N HIS A 21 -9.47 -15.64 -4.67
CA HIS A 21 -10.80 -15.46 -4.09
C HIS A 21 -11.61 -14.35 -4.79
N TRP A 22 -11.00 -13.23 -5.16
CA TRP A 22 -11.71 -12.20 -5.92
C TRP A 22 -12.13 -12.70 -7.30
N GLU A 23 -11.29 -13.45 -7.98
CA GLU A 23 -11.64 -14.06 -9.26
C GLU A 23 -12.81 -15.04 -9.11
N ALA A 24 -12.79 -15.88 -8.08
CA ALA A 24 -13.88 -16.80 -7.77
C ALA A 24 -15.22 -16.10 -7.44
N LEU A 25 -15.15 -14.86 -6.92
CA LEU A 25 -16.33 -14.01 -6.71
C LEU A 25 -16.84 -13.31 -7.99
N GLY A 26 -16.21 -13.57 -9.13
CA GLY A 26 -16.59 -13.02 -10.44
C GLY A 26 -15.78 -11.83 -10.93
N CYS A 27 -14.70 -11.43 -10.22
CA CYS A 27 -13.78 -10.41 -10.67
C CYS A 27 -12.76 -11.02 -11.65
N THR A 28 -13.21 -11.41 -12.85
CA THR A 28 -12.38 -12.06 -13.88
C THR A 28 -11.18 -11.19 -14.24
N GLY A 29 -9.96 -11.80 -14.29
CA GLY A 29 -8.71 -11.12 -14.56
C GLY A 29 -8.06 -10.48 -13.33
N TRP A 30 -8.63 -10.67 -12.13
CA TRP A 30 -8.07 -10.23 -10.85
C TRP A 30 -7.49 -11.39 -10.03
N GLY A 31 -7.42 -12.60 -10.59
CA GLY A 31 -6.74 -13.72 -9.97
C GLY A 31 -5.23 -13.55 -9.92
N TRP A 32 -4.57 -14.35 -9.09
CA TRP A 32 -3.12 -14.26 -8.91
C TRP A 32 -2.34 -14.48 -10.20
N ALA A 33 -2.84 -15.33 -11.11
CA ALA A 33 -2.21 -15.55 -12.40
C ALA A 33 -2.00 -14.25 -13.20
N ASP A 34 -2.93 -13.31 -13.10
CA ASP A 34 -2.85 -12.01 -13.76
C ASP A 34 -2.16 -10.96 -12.90
N MET A 35 -2.58 -10.83 -11.65
CA MET A 35 -2.07 -9.80 -10.73
C MET A 35 -0.60 -10.02 -10.36
N GLY A 36 -0.18 -11.27 -10.16
CA GLY A 36 1.22 -11.61 -9.87
C GLY A 36 2.18 -11.17 -10.97
N ARG A 37 1.79 -11.32 -12.23
CA ARG A 37 2.57 -10.81 -13.38
C ARG A 37 2.73 -9.29 -13.36
N GLN A 38 1.67 -8.57 -12.98
CA GLN A 38 1.73 -7.11 -12.87
C GLN A 38 2.66 -6.68 -11.74
N PHE A 39 2.61 -7.33 -10.57
CA PHE A 39 3.53 -7.03 -9.48
C PHE A 39 4.99 -7.25 -9.86
N VAL A 40 5.29 -8.35 -10.55
CA VAL A 40 6.65 -8.61 -11.07
C VAL A 40 7.07 -7.55 -12.08
N ALA A 41 6.18 -7.14 -12.98
CA ALA A 41 6.48 -6.11 -13.98
C ALA A 41 6.71 -4.72 -13.38
N LEU A 42 6.05 -4.41 -12.27
CA LEU A 42 6.20 -3.11 -11.59
C LEU A 42 7.50 -2.97 -10.80
N GLU A 43 8.12 -4.08 -10.38
CA GLU A 43 9.25 -4.06 -9.45
C GLU A 43 10.62 -3.88 -10.12
N ASP A 44 11.50 -3.21 -9.38
CA ASP A 44 12.95 -3.30 -9.52
C ASP A 44 13.53 -3.65 -8.15
N HIS A 45 13.62 -4.97 -7.89
CA HIS A 45 13.92 -5.49 -6.58
C HIS A 45 15.42 -5.73 -6.39
N GLN A 46 15.99 -5.27 -5.28
CA GLN A 46 17.41 -5.36 -4.96
C GLN A 46 17.95 -6.81 -4.92
N LEU A 47 17.13 -7.79 -4.51
CA LEU A 47 17.52 -9.21 -4.48
C LEU A 47 17.56 -9.88 -5.86
N GLY A 48 17.31 -9.11 -6.94
CA GLY A 48 17.34 -9.63 -8.29
C GLY A 48 16.05 -10.36 -8.70
N LYS A 49 16.05 -10.82 -9.96
CA LYS A 49 14.90 -11.45 -10.59
C LYS A 49 14.62 -12.84 -10.02
N SER A 50 13.34 -13.14 -9.79
CA SER A 50 12.84 -14.48 -9.50
C SER A 50 11.47 -14.68 -10.16
N GLN A 51 10.84 -15.82 -9.92
CA GLN A 51 9.45 -16.03 -10.34
C GLN A 51 8.49 -14.98 -9.73
N TRP A 52 8.82 -14.44 -8.55
CA TRP A 52 7.96 -13.54 -7.76
C TRP A 52 8.53 -12.13 -7.60
N ARG A 53 9.71 -11.87 -8.12
CA ARG A 53 10.38 -10.56 -8.07
C ARG A 53 10.75 -10.09 -9.45
N GLY A 54 10.46 -8.82 -9.70
CA GLY A 54 10.84 -8.12 -10.92
C GLY A 54 12.17 -7.39 -10.79
N VAL A 55 12.78 -7.11 -11.94
CA VAL A 55 13.94 -6.23 -12.09
C VAL A 55 13.70 -5.33 -13.29
N GLY A 56 14.09 -4.08 -13.17
CA GLY A 56 13.93 -3.09 -14.23
C GLY A 56 12.56 -2.41 -14.29
N GLY A 57 11.63 -2.78 -13.41
CA GLY A 57 10.36 -2.08 -13.27
C GLY A 57 10.52 -0.68 -12.65
N PRO A 58 9.48 0.15 -12.71
CA PRO A 58 9.54 1.53 -12.22
C PRO A 58 9.65 1.65 -10.69
N LEU A 59 9.14 0.68 -9.92
CA LEU A 59 9.08 0.74 -8.46
C LEU A 59 10.33 0.10 -7.83
N LYS A 60 11.17 0.92 -7.19
CA LYS A 60 12.35 0.44 -6.47
C LYS A 60 11.96 -0.21 -5.15
N VAL A 61 12.41 -1.46 -4.95
CA VAL A 61 12.25 -2.22 -3.71
C VAL A 61 13.63 -2.60 -3.20
N THR A 62 13.96 -2.16 -1.98
CA THR A 62 15.25 -2.45 -1.35
C THR A 62 15.06 -3.33 -0.13
N VAL A 63 16.08 -4.09 0.20
CA VAL A 63 16.12 -4.86 1.44
C VAL A 63 16.67 -3.96 2.53
N HIS A 64 16.10 -4.06 3.70
CA HIS A 64 16.61 -3.38 4.88
C HIS A 64 18.08 -3.79 5.12
N PRO A 65 19.01 -2.85 5.35
CA PRO A 65 20.37 -3.22 5.69
C PRO A 65 20.36 -3.95 7.04
N ALA A 66 20.69 -5.24 7.02
CA ALA A 66 20.76 -6.09 8.20
C ALA A 66 21.83 -5.61 9.21
N GLY A 67 21.85 -6.20 10.41
CA GLY A 67 22.86 -5.94 11.42
C GLY A 67 22.43 -5.00 12.54
N TYR A 68 21.14 -4.82 12.73
CA TYR A 68 20.60 -4.14 13.91
C TYR A 68 20.33 -5.14 15.03
N ALA A 69 21.11 -5.05 16.09
CA ALA A 69 21.11 -6.04 17.18
C ALA A 69 19.73 -6.37 17.74
N LEU A 70 18.84 -5.40 17.83
CA LEU A 70 17.48 -5.62 18.32
C LEU A 70 16.64 -6.39 17.28
N CYS A 71 16.72 -6.02 16.01
CA CYS A 71 16.01 -6.73 14.94
C CYS A 71 16.53 -8.15 14.78
N ASP A 72 17.86 -8.34 14.82
CA ASP A 72 18.47 -9.67 14.76
C ASP A 72 18.05 -10.53 15.93
N ALA A 73 17.94 -9.97 17.14
CA ALA A 73 17.45 -10.68 18.32
C ALA A 73 15.98 -11.11 18.17
N VAL A 74 15.13 -10.22 17.63
CA VAL A 74 13.71 -10.54 17.38
C VAL A 74 13.57 -11.61 16.30
N ILE A 75 14.35 -11.53 15.21
CA ILE A 75 14.35 -12.54 14.14
C ILE A 75 14.84 -13.88 14.70
N SER A 76 15.86 -13.90 15.56
CA SER A 76 16.36 -15.11 16.20
C SER A 76 15.31 -15.73 17.14
N ALA A 77 14.65 -14.91 17.96
CA ALA A 77 13.59 -15.35 18.85
C ALA A 77 12.39 -15.94 18.08
N ALA A 78 12.03 -15.34 16.94
CA ALA A 78 11.00 -15.91 16.06
C ALA A 78 11.40 -17.29 15.53
N GLY A 79 12.69 -17.50 15.23
CA GLY A 79 13.24 -18.82 14.86
C GLY A 79 13.15 -19.84 15.98
N GLU A 80 13.41 -19.46 17.23
CA GLU A 80 13.25 -20.31 18.41
C GLU A 80 11.79 -20.74 18.62
N LEU A 81 10.84 -19.92 18.18
CA LEU A 81 9.41 -20.23 18.19
C LEU A 81 8.93 -21.00 16.95
N GLY A 82 9.86 -21.42 16.08
CA GLY A 82 9.56 -22.23 14.90
C GLY A 82 9.28 -21.46 13.61
N ALA A 83 9.37 -20.12 13.61
CA ALA A 83 9.22 -19.34 12.37
C ALA A 83 10.47 -19.48 11.49
N ALA A 84 10.30 -19.86 10.23
CA ALA A 84 11.42 -19.96 9.29
C ALA A 84 12.03 -18.56 9.03
N ARG A 85 13.37 -18.48 9.06
CA ARG A 85 14.05 -17.25 8.67
C ARG A 85 13.95 -17.05 7.16
N THR A 86 13.63 -15.87 6.73
CA THR A 86 13.55 -15.52 5.31
C THR A 86 14.29 -14.20 5.02
N ASP A 87 14.88 -14.11 3.82
CA ASP A 87 15.46 -12.87 3.30
C ASP A 87 14.45 -12.04 2.52
N ASP A 88 13.27 -12.61 2.25
CA ASP A 88 12.19 -11.96 1.54
C ASP A 88 10.83 -12.39 2.11
N THR A 89 10.27 -11.53 2.95
CA THR A 89 8.95 -11.76 3.57
C THR A 89 7.79 -11.70 2.57
N ASN A 90 8.03 -11.17 1.35
CA ASN A 90 7.06 -11.16 0.25
C ASN A 90 7.17 -12.39 -0.66
N HIS A 91 8.11 -13.30 -0.42
CA HIS A 91 8.19 -14.53 -1.18
C HIS A 91 6.98 -15.42 -0.89
N VAL A 92 6.42 -16.05 -1.93
CA VAL A 92 5.20 -16.87 -1.81
C VAL A 92 5.30 -17.94 -0.74
N ALA A 93 6.45 -18.63 -0.62
CA ALA A 93 6.64 -19.60 0.46
C ALA A 93 6.56 -18.94 1.85
N SER A 94 7.20 -17.78 2.04
CA SER A 94 7.14 -17.04 3.30
C SER A 94 5.71 -16.60 3.66
N VAL A 95 4.91 -16.25 2.66
CA VAL A 95 3.52 -15.83 2.82
C VAL A 95 2.60 -17.02 3.13
N ARG A 96 2.81 -18.18 2.48
CA ARG A 96 1.94 -19.35 2.63
C ARG A 96 2.32 -20.26 3.82
N GLU A 97 3.61 -20.42 4.03
CA GLU A 97 4.12 -21.39 5.03
C GLU A 97 4.56 -20.71 6.33
N GLY A 98 4.71 -19.40 6.26
CA GLY A 98 5.29 -18.60 7.33
C GLY A 98 6.76 -18.27 7.06
N GLY A 99 7.19 -17.14 7.60
CA GLY A 99 8.59 -16.70 7.50
C GLY A 99 8.78 -15.36 8.19
N PHE A 100 9.92 -15.18 8.83
CA PHE A 100 10.25 -13.97 9.58
C PHE A 100 11.64 -13.44 9.19
N GLY A 101 11.75 -12.15 8.97
CA GLY A 101 12.99 -11.55 8.55
C GLY A 101 12.92 -10.02 8.46
N TYR A 102 13.94 -9.44 7.85
CA TYR A 102 13.91 -8.02 7.52
C TYR A 102 12.90 -7.73 6.42
N GLN A 103 12.14 -6.64 6.59
CA GLN A 103 11.09 -6.27 5.65
C GLN A 103 11.67 -5.57 4.41
N PRO A 104 11.27 -5.96 3.19
CA PRO A 104 11.52 -5.18 1.99
C PRO A 104 10.85 -3.79 2.09
N GLN A 105 11.48 -2.79 1.51
CA GLN A 105 11.06 -1.40 1.63
C GLN A 105 11.02 -0.72 0.26
N THR A 106 10.00 0.10 0.02
CA THR A 106 9.94 0.99 -1.13
C THR A 106 10.81 2.24 -0.86
N THR A 107 12.12 2.03 -0.83
CA THR A 107 13.12 3.08 -0.64
C THR A 107 14.16 3.06 -1.76
N TRP A 108 14.76 4.19 -2.03
CA TRP A 108 15.87 4.31 -2.97
C TRP A 108 16.82 5.41 -2.54
N LYS A 109 18.12 5.09 -2.48
CA LYS A 109 19.15 6.03 -2.06
C LYS A 109 18.84 6.73 -0.73
N GLY A 110 18.34 5.97 0.25
CA GLY A 110 18.01 6.46 1.58
C GLY A 110 16.77 7.37 1.65
N GLN A 111 15.92 7.35 0.64
CA GLN A 111 14.67 8.12 0.60
C GLN A 111 13.49 7.22 0.24
N ARG A 112 12.31 7.56 0.74
CA ARG A 112 11.07 6.90 0.33
C ARG A 112 10.90 7.03 -1.18
N PHE A 113 10.64 5.91 -1.84
CA PHE A 113 10.36 5.83 -3.26
C PHE A 113 8.86 5.58 -3.47
N SER A 114 8.10 6.68 -3.44
CA SER A 114 6.64 6.63 -3.52
C SER A 114 6.15 6.31 -4.93
N ALA A 115 4.85 5.95 -5.05
CA ALA A 115 4.21 5.79 -6.35
C ALA A 115 4.32 7.05 -7.23
N ALA A 116 4.27 8.24 -6.64
CA ALA A 116 4.48 9.47 -7.41
C ALA A 116 5.87 9.49 -8.05
N ARG A 117 6.93 9.14 -7.30
CA ARG A 117 8.28 9.06 -7.85
C ARG A 117 8.47 7.95 -8.88
N ALA A 118 7.80 6.83 -8.67
CA ALA A 118 7.92 5.68 -9.57
C ALA A 118 7.17 5.88 -10.89
N PHE A 119 5.97 6.44 -10.84
CA PHE A 119 5.05 6.42 -11.98
C PHE A 119 4.69 7.81 -12.50
N LEU A 120 4.59 8.83 -11.63
CA LEU A 120 4.14 10.16 -12.03
C LEU A 120 5.31 11.06 -12.47
N ASP A 121 6.38 11.15 -11.67
CA ASP A 121 7.50 12.05 -11.96
C ASP A 121 8.13 11.79 -13.34
N PRO A 122 8.31 10.52 -13.81
CA PRO A 122 8.89 10.26 -15.12
C PRO A 122 8.04 10.72 -16.31
N ILE A 123 6.75 10.93 -16.09
CA ILE A 123 5.80 11.27 -17.16
C ILE A 123 5.12 12.62 -16.95
N ARG A 124 5.52 13.38 -15.92
CA ARG A 124 4.87 14.63 -15.51
C ARG A 124 4.79 15.66 -16.63
N GLU A 125 5.81 15.68 -17.48
CA GLU A 125 5.92 16.63 -18.61
C GLU A 125 5.16 16.19 -19.88
N ARG A 126 4.40 15.10 -19.83
CA ARG A 126 3.61 14.68 -21.00
C ARG A 126 2.50 15.68 -21.28
N PRO A 127 2.31 16.13 -22.53
CA PRO A 127 1.31 17.13 -22.89
C PRO A 127 -0.14 16.66 -22.73
N ASN A 128 -0.34 15.35 -22.65
CA ASN A 128 -1.65 14.73 -22.43
C ASN A 128 -1.91 14.34 -20.96
N LEU A 129 -1.06 14.79 -20.02
CA LEU A 129 -1.21 14.55 -18.60
C LEU A 129 -1.41 15.90 -17.87
N THR A 130 -2.52 16.01 -17.15
CA THR A 130 -2.78 17.12 -16.23
C THR A 130 -2.92 16.58 -14.82
N VAL A 131 -2.12 17.08 -13.90
CA VAL A 131 -2.20 16.74 -12.47
C VAL A 131 -2.75 17.93 -11.72
N MET A 132 -3.91 17.74 -11.09
CA MET A 132 -4.56 18.77 -10.29
C MET A 132 -4.47 18.39 -8.82
N THR A 133 -3.78 19.20 -8.04
CA THR A 133 -3.71 19.12 -6.57
C THR A 133 -4.73 20.07 -5.94
N ASP A 134 -4.99 19.91 -4.64
CA ASP A 134 -5.93 20.75 -3.89
C ASP A 134 -7.33 20.83 -4.54
N THR A 135 -7.73 19.69 -5.11
CA THR A 135 -8.97 19.54 -5.88
C THR A 135 -9.73 18.34 -5.38
N ASP A 136 -10.89 18.56 -4.80
CA ASP A 136 -11.78 17.52 -4.29
C ASP A 136 -12.81 17.15 -5.35
N VAL A 137 -12.91 15.87 -5.66
CA VAL A 137 -13.96 15.34 -6.52
C VAL A 137 -15.25 15.21 -5.72
N GLN A 138 -16.29 15.92 -6.13
CA GLN A 138 -17.57 16.00 -5.44
C GLN A 138 -18.53 14.90 -5.88
N ARG A 139 -18.63 14.65 -7.17
CA ARG A 139 -19.47 13.63 -7.77
C ARG A 139 -19.07 13.34 -9.21
N ILE A 140 -19.44 12.16 -9.68
CA ILE A 140 -19.42 11.77 -11.08
C ILE A 140 -20.83 11.92 -11.62
N GLU A 141 -21.00 12.59 -12.75
CA GLU A 141 -22.26 12.70 -13.44
C GLU A 141 -22.43 11.56 -14.45
N PHE A 142 -23.67 11.09 -14.57
CA PHE A 142 -23.99 10.01 -15.48
C PHE A 142 -25.10 10.47 -16.45
N THR A 143 -24.89 10.25 -17.73
CA THR A 143 -25.93 10.34 -18.74
C THR A 143 -26.35 8.92 -19.09
N GLN A 144 -27.59 8.57 -18.75
CA GLN A 144 -28.06 7.18 -18.74
C GLN A 144 -27.23 6.34 -17.78
N ARG A 145 -26.37 5.45 -18.26
CA ARG A 145 -25.49 4.58 -17.46
C ARG A 145 -24.00 4.79 -17.75
N ARG A 146 -23.67 5.86 -18.45
CA ARG A 146 -22.29 6.21 -18.82
C ARG A 146 -21.84 7.44 -18.02
N ALA A 147 -20.65 7.38 -17.42
CA ALA A 147 -20.01 8.55 -16.82
C ALA A 147 -19.82 9.62 -17.89
N SER A 148 -20.38 10.82 -17.68
CA SER A 148 -20.36 11.93 -18.64
C SER A 148 -19.51 13.10 -18.17
N ALA A 149 -19.44 13.35 -16.85
CA ALA A 149 -18.64 14.44 -16.31
C ALA A 149 -18.15 14.14 -14.89
N VAL A 150 -17.11 14.85 -14.46
CA VAL A 150 -16.59 14.86 -13.09
C VAL A 150 -16.68 16.26 -12.53
N HIS A 151 -17.40 16.42 -11.44
CA HIS A 151 -17.55 17.70 -10.72
C HIS A 151 -16.53 17.79 -9.60
N THR A 152 -15.83 18.91 -9.53
CA THR A 152 -14.77 19.14 -8.54
C THR A 152 -14.96 20.48 -7.83
N SER A 153 -14.36 20.59 -6.64
CA SER A 153 -14.19 21.85 -5.93
C SER A 153 -12.75 21.96 -5.42
N GLY A 154 -12.26 23.18 -5.27
CA GLY A 154 -10.91 23.43 -4.77
C GLY A 154 -10.67 24.92 -4.58
N HIS A 155 -9.43 25.30 -4.29
CA HIS A 155 -9.07 26.72 -4.08
C HIS A 155 -9.38 27.61 -5.30
N ALA A 156 -9.33 27.05 -6.50
CA ALA A 156 -9.68 27.78 -7.74
C ALA A 156 -11.20 27.85 -8.01
N GLY A 157 -12.04 27.37 -7.09
CA GLY A 157 -13.49 27.29 -7.25
C GLY A 157 -13.97 25.89 -7.68
N THR A 158 -15.19 25.86 -8.25
CA THR A 158 -15.79 24.63 -8.79
C THR A 158 -15.49 24.50 -10.27
N ALA A 159 -15.26 23.27 -10.73
CA ALA A 159 -15.07 22.94 -12.13
C ALA A 159 -15.81 21.65 -12.51
N CYS A 160 -16.09 21.52 -13.81
CA CYS A 160 -16.70 20.33 -14.39
C CYS A 160 -15.84 19.88 -15.57
N PHE A 161 -15.46 18.60 -15.58
CA PHE A 161 -14.63 17.99 -16.62
C PHE A 161 -15.43 16.94 -17.38
N ASP A 162 -15.55 17.09 -18.68
CA ASP A 162 -16.19 16.10 -19.53
C ASP A 162 -15.39 14.81 -19.61
N VAL A 163 -16.07 13.67 -19.48
CA VAL A 163 -15.48 12.34 -19.58
C VAL A 163 -15.57 11.85 -21.02
N ARG A 164 -14.42 11.71 -21.68
CA ARG A 164 -14.35 11.21 -23.07
C ARG A 164 -14.42 9.68 -23.15
N HIS A 165 -13.70 9.00 -22.26
CA HIS A 165 -13.56 7.53 -22.27
C HIS A 165 -14.11 6.94 -20.98
N GLU A 166 -13.40 7.06 -19.88
CA GLU A 166 -13.74 6.43 -18.61
C GLU A 166 -13.22 7.25 -17.40
N VAL A 167 -13.71 6.92 -16.21
CA VAL A 167 -13.24 7.43 -14.93
C VAL A 167 -12.61 6.27 -14.17
N LEU A 168 -11.32 6.40 -13.83
CA LEU A 168 -10.61 5.45 -12.97
C LEU A 168 -10.70 5.91 -11.53
N LEU A 169 -11.50 5.23 -10.72
CA LEU A 169 -11.74 5.58 -9.33
C LEU A 169 -10.72 4.90 -8.42
N CYS A 170 -9.73 5.66 -7.95
CA CYS A 170 -8.63 5.19 -7.11
C CYS A 170 -8.51 6.00 -5.79
N ALA A 171 -9.65 6.38 -5.21
CA ALA A 171 -9.70 7.24 -4.02
C ALA A 171 -9.57 6.47 -2.67
N GLY A 172 -9.33 5.16 -2.72
CA GLY A 172 -9.17 4.31 -1.55
C GLY A 172 -10.48 3.72 -1.03
N ALA A 173 -10.38 2.90 0.01
CA ALA A 173 -11.47 2.05 0.51
C ALA A 173 -12.64 2.83 1.13
N ILE A 174 -12.44 4.08 1.54
CA ILE A 174 -13.48 4.94 2.14
C ILE A 174 -14.02 5.92 1.11
N GLU A 175 -13.15 6.68 0.45
CA GLU A 175 -13.60 7.75 -0.44
C GLU A 175 -14.16 7.22 -1.78
N SER A 176 -13.68 6.08 -2.30
CA SER A 176 -14.22 5.50 -3.52
C SER A 176 -15.69 5.11 -3.40
N PRO A 177 -16.13 4.31 -2.41
CA PRO A 177 -17.54 4.01 -2.24
C PRO A 177 -18.39 5.23 -1.87
N LYS A 178 -17.84 6.18 -1.10
CA LYS A 178 -18.52 7.45 -0.82
C LYS A 178 -18.78 8.24 -2.10
N LEU A 179 -17.80 8.37 -2.97
CA LEU A 179 -17.95 9.06 -4.24
C LEU A 179 -18.96 8.37 -5.15
N LEU A 180 -18.98 7.04 -5.19
CA LEU A 180 -20.02 6.28 -5.91
C LEU A 180 -21.42 6.60 -5.37
N GLN A 181 -21.60 6.60 -4.05
CA GLN A 181 -22.90 6.92 -3.43
C GLN A 181 -23.32 8.37 -3.72
N LEU A 182 -22.44 9.34 -3.58
CA LEU A 182 -22.69 10.75 -3.94
C LEU A 182 -23.04 10.91 -5.42
N SER A 183 -22.64 9.97 -6.26
CA SER A 183 -22.87 9.94 -7.70
C SER A 183 -24.12 9.10 -8.08
N GLY A 184 -24.88 8.61 -7.11
CA GLY A 184 -26.11 7.86 -7.34
C GLY A 184 -25.92 6.35 -7.51
N ILE A 185 -24.74 5.81 -7.19
CA ILE A 185 -24.44 4.36 -7.26
C ILE A 185 -24.26 3.82 -5.85
N GLY A 186 -25.24 3.05 -5.37
CA GLY A 186 -25.24 2.52 -4.00
C GLY A 186 -26.57 1.91 -3.61
N PRO A 187 -26.78 1.63 -2.30
CA PRO A 187 -28.07 1.10 -1.81
C PRO A 187 -29.21 2.10 -2.07
N ALA A 188 -30.15 1.74 -2.93
CA ALA A 188 -31.21 2.65 -3.39
C ALA A 188 -32.00 3.30 -2.25
N GLY A 189 -32.35 2.53 -1.21
CA GLY A 189 -33.07 3.05 -0.04
C GLY A 189 -32.30 4.12 0.73
N LEU A 190 -30.99 3.94 0.90
CA LEU A 190 -30.10 4.93 1.51
C LEU A 190 -30.02 6.20 0.66
N LEU A 191 -29.76 6.05 -0.64
CA LEU A 191 -29.60 7.18 -1.54
C LEU A 191 -30.88 8.01 -1.63
N SER A 192 -32.02 7.36 -1.79
CA SER A 192 -33.33 8.03 -1.82
C SER A 192 -33.64 8.75 -0.52
N GLY A 193 -33.33 8.14 0.63
CA GLY A 193 -33.49 8.76 1.95
C GLY A 193 -32.61 10.01 2.16
N LEU A 194 -31.51 10.12 1.43
CA LEU A 194 -30.61 11.27 1.42
C LEU A 194 -30.92 12.28 0.29
N GLY A 195 -31.98 12.06 -0.48
CA GLY A 195 -32.35 12.91 -1.62
C GLY A 195 -31.42 12.79 -2.83
N ILE A 196 -30.61 11.72 -2.90
CA ILE A 196 -29.70 11.45 -4.01
C ILE A 196 -30.44 10.61 -5.06
N ALA A 197 -30.46 11.10 -6.30
CA ALA A 197 -31.06 10.39 -7.42
C ALA A 197 -30.32 9.07 -7.68
N VAL A 198 -31.07 7.97 -7.74
CA VAL A 198 -30.48 6.63 -7.94
C VAL A 198 -30.19 6.40 -9.41
N VAL A 199 -28.92 6.32 -9.76
CA VAL A 199 -28.42 5.94 -11.09
C VAL A 199 -28.38 4.40 -11.21
N HIS A 200 -27.87 3.73 -10.17
CA HIS A 200 -27.78 2.28 -10.12
C HIS A 200 -27.88 1.77 -8.69
N ASN A 201 -28.79 0.81 -8.47
CA ASN A 201 -28.87 0.14 -7.17
C ASN A 201 -27.74 -0.87 -7.02
N ALA A 202 -26.75 -0.54 -6.19
CA ALA A 202 -25.62 -1.38 -5.86
C ALA A 202 -25.54 -1.55 -4.33
N PRO A 203 -26.26 -2.51 -3.74
CA PRO A 203 -26.48 -2.60 -2.29
C PRO A 203 -25.19 -2.82 -1.49
N GLU A 204 -24.15 -3.36 -2.10
CA GLU A 204 -22.87 -3.65 -1.42
C GLU A 204 -21.89 -2.47 -1.43
N VAL A 205 -22.15 -1.42 -2.19
CA VAL A 205 -21.29 -0.23 -2.20
C VAL A 205 -21.31 0.47 -0.85
N GLY A 206 -20.15 0.56 -0.22
CA GLY A 206 -19.98 1.13 1.13
C GLY A 206 -20.25 0.16 2.28
N ARG A 207 -20.43 -1.12 1.99
CA ARG A 207 -20.60 -2.18 2.98
C ARG A 207 -19.36 -3.07 3.08
N ASN A 208 -19.35 -3.93 4.08
CA ASN A 208 -18.35 -5.00 4.25
C ASN A 208 -16.91 -4.50 4.30
N LEU A 209 -16.67 -3.27 4.78
CA LEU A 209 -15.33 -2.77 5.00
C LEU A 209 -14.60 -3.71 5.97
N ARG A 210 -13.44 -4.20 5.54
CA ARG A 210 -12.55 -5.02 6.37
C ARG A 210 -11.25 -4.27 6.61
N GLU A 211 -10.78 -4.32 7.84
CA GLU A 211 -9.51 -3.74 8.24
C GLU A 211 -8.71 -4.76 9.04
N HIS A 212 -7.39 -4.68 8.95
CA HIS A 212 -6.51 -5.52 9.77
C HIS A 212 -6.62 -5.11 11.23
N VAL A 213 -6.81 -6.12 12.10
CA VAL A 213 -6.72 -5.87 13.55
C VAL A 213 -5.27 -5.59 13.89
N TYR A 214 -5.01 -4.42 14.45
CA TYR A 214 -3.69 -4.00 14.87
C TYR A 214 -3.63 -3.85 16.38
N MET A 215 -2.65 -4.51 17.00
CA MET A 215 -2.35 -4.38 18.42
C MET A 215 -0.91 -3.90 18.59
N ALA A 216 -0.73 -2.71 19.14
CA ALA A 216 0.59 -2.19 19.46
C ALA A 216 1.05 -2.72 20.83
N MET A 217 2.12 -3.49 20.84
CA MET A 217 2.80 -3.90 22.06
C MET A 217 4.07 -3.06 22.23
N GLN A 218 4.19 -2.38 23.37
CA GLN A 218 5.34 -1.54 23.67
C GLN A 218 6.20 -2.17 24.75
N TYR A 219 7.47 -2.32 24.45
CA TYR A 219 8.46 -2.85 25.38
C TYR A 219 9.56 -1.84 25.64
N ARG A 220 10.00 -1.76 26.90
CA ARG A 220 11.22 -1.04 27.25
C ARG A 220 12.41 -1.97 27.09
N VAL A 221 13.37 -1.56 26.25
CA VAL A 221 14.60 -2.32 26.02
C VAL A 221 15.79 -1.60 26.66
N THR A 222 16.75 -2.37 27.15
CA THR A 222 17.96 -1.84 27.79
C THR A 222 19.05 -1.45 26.80
N ARG A 223 19.03 -2.04 25.58
CA ARG A 223 20.02 -1.83 24.52
C ARG A 223 19.37 -1.94 23.15
N GLY A 224 20.02 -1.38 22.11
CA GLY A 224 19.62 -1.54 20.72
C GLY A 224 18.52 -0.61 20.21
N SER A 225 17.93 0.24 21.09
CA SER A 225 16.95 1.24 20.66
C SER A 225 17.61 2.43 19.98
N PHE A 226 16.93 2.96 18.96
CA PHE A 226 17.34 4.21 18.28
C PHE A 226 16.86 5.48 19.00
N ASN A 227 16.21 5.37 20.15
CA ASN A 227 15.64 6.55 20.86
C ASN A 227 16.69 7.66 21.04
N HIS A 228 17.94 7.31 21.39
CA HIS A 228 19.01 8.28 21.54
C HIS A 228 19.34 9.05 20.25
N CYS A 229 19.01 8.50 19.08
CA CYS A 229 19.23 9.15 17.78
C CYS A 229 18.13 10.17 17.44
N PHE A 230 17.03 10.23 18.21
CA PHE A 230 15.91 11.11 17.94
C PHE A 230 15.76 12.23 19.00
N HIS A 231 16.74 12.38 19.90
CA HIS A 231 16.75 13.42 20.93
C HIS A 231 18.12 14.09 21.05
N GLY A 232 18.14 15.38 21.41
CA GLY A 232 19.34 16.14 21.72
C GLY A 232 20.41 16.09 20.63
N LEU A 233 21.68 15.93 21.03
CA LEU A 233 22.82 15.84 20.11
C LEU A 233 22.76 14.61 19.17
N GLY A 234 22.11 13.54 19.62
CA GLY A 234 21.87 12.36 18.78
C GLY A 234 21.03 12.67 17.55
N LEU A 235 19.99 13.50 17.71
CA LEU A 235 19.17 13.97 16.60
C LEU A 235 19.99 14.80 15.60
N LEU A 236 20.80 15.73 16.08
CA LEU A 236 21.66 16.56 15.23
C LEU A 236 22.60 15.67 14.41
N GLY A 237 23.22 14.67 15.06
CA GLY A 237 24.09 13.69 14.38
C GLY A 237 23.34 12.83 13.34
N ALA A 238 22.12 12.39 13.66
CA ALA A 238 21.28 11.61 12.73
C ALA A 238 20.86 12.45 11.52
N VAL A 239 20.44 13.71 11.75
CA VAL A 239 20.11 14.68 10.70
C VAL A 239 21.30 14.96 9.80
N ALA A 240 22.47 15.29 10.37
CA ALA A 240 23.68 15.55 9.61
C ALA A 240 24.06 14.33 8.75
N ARG A 241 24.04 13.13 9.32
CA ARG A 241 24.32 11.88 8.59
C ARG A 241 23.35 11.65 7.45
N TYR A 242 22.07 11.91 7.67
CA TYR A 242 21.04 11.78 6.63
C TYR A 242 21.28 12.77 5.48
N PHE A 243 21.48 14.05 5.77
CA PHE A 243 21.66 15.06 4.71
C PHE A 243 22.97 14.87 3.95
N LEU A 244 24.07 14.53 4.63
CA LEU A 244 25.38 14.37 4.02
C LEU A 244 25.54 13.03 3.28
N ARG A 245 24.98 11.95 3.82
CA ARG A 245 25.26 10.58 3.32
C ARG A 245 24.03 9.78 2.93
N LYS A 246 22.81 10.28 3.17
CA LYS A 246 21.54 9.54 2.99
C LYS A 246 21.57 8.16 3.67
N LYS A 247 22.14 8.10 4.88
CA LYS A 247 22.29 6.87 5.69
C LYS A 247 21.91 7.14 7.15
N GLY A 248 21.67 6.05 7.88
CA GLY A 248 21.41 6.09 9.33
C GLY A 248 19.94 5.98 9.69
N PRO A 249 19.58 6.15 10.98
CA PRO A 249 18.25 5.85 11.50
C PRO A 249 17.10 6.56 10.79
N MET A 250 17.35 7.74 10.21
CA MET A 250 16.33 8.50 9.47
C MET A 250 16.00 7.93 8.07
N THR A 251 16.71 6.90 7.62
CA THR A 251 16.42 6.23 6.34
C THR A 251 15.58 4.97 6.51
N HIS A 252 15.25 4.60 7.74
CA HIS A 252 14.53 3.37 8.06
C HIS A 252 13.03 3.59 7.99
N ALA A 253 12.31 2.55 7.58
CA ALA A 253 10.86 2.51 7.72
C ALA A 253 10.46 2.24 9.18
N ALA A 254 9.19 2.46 9.49
CA ALA A 254 8.65 2.23 10.83
C ALA A 254 8.66 0.74 11.23
N HIS A 255 8.70 -0.17 10.24
CA HIS A 255 8.73 -1.62 10.43
C HIS A 255 10.00 -2.17 9.78
N GLU A 256 10.94 -2.60 10.60
CA GLU A 256 12.25 -3.07 10.14
C GLU A 256 12.29 -4.59 9.96
N ALA A 257 11.68 -5.32 10.89
CA ALA A 257 11.59 -6.77 10.87
C ALA A 257 10.16 -7.21 11.13
N GLY A 258 9.78 -8.34 10.56
CA GLY A 258 8.45 -8.91 10.69
C GLY A 258 8.29 -10.16 9.85
N GLY A 259 7.10 -10.72 9.84
CA GLY A 259 6.81 -11.92 9.06
C GLY A 259 5.42 -12.45 9.29
N PHE A 260 5.14 -13.54 8.62
CA PHE A 260 3.91 -14.30 8.77
C PHE A 260 4.18 -15.51 9.66
N VAL A 261 3.32 -15.76 10.62
CA VAL A 261 3.43 -16.91 11.52
C VAL A 261 2.05 -17.53 11.72
N LYS A 262 1.99 -18.85 11.72
CA LYS A 262 0.79 -19.57 12.13
C LYS A 262 0.67 -19.52 13.64
N THR A 263 -0.44 -19.04 14.15
CA THR A 263 -0.71 -19.01 15.60
C THR A 263 -1.13 -20.37 16.13
N LEU A 264 -1.67 -21.22 15.26
CA LEU A 264 -2.05 -22.60 15.55
C LEU A 264 -1.56 -23.51 14.40
N PRO A 265 -1.05 -24.73 14.69
CA PRO A 265 -0.51 -25.62 13.67
C PRO A 265 -1.53 -26.04 12.60
N GLU A 266 -2.81 -26.11 12.97
CA GLU A 266 -3.92 -26.53 12.09
C GLU A 266 -4.38 -25.45 11.12
N LEU A 267 -3.89 -24.22 11.24
CA LEU A 267 -4.23 -23.17 10.27
C LEU A 267 -3.62 -23.50 8.91
N GLU A 268 -4.41 -23.36 7.86
CA GLU A 268 -3.95 -23.60 6.49
C GLU A 268 -2.88 -22.57 6.09
N ARG A 269 -2.99 -21.35 6.63
CA ARG A 269 -2.05 -20.23 6.35
C ARG A 269 -1.79 -19.39 7.61
N PRO A 270 -0.66 -18.63 7.64
CA PRO A 270 -0.36 -17.68 8.69
C PRO A 270 -1.42 -16.59 8.85
#